data_4d05865bbfe33019aa3263f5f7872341
#
_entry.id   4d05865bbfe33019aa3263f5f7872341
#
_cell.length_a   1.000
_cell.length_b   1.000
_cell.length_c   1.000
_cell.angle_alpha   90.00
_cell.angle_beta   90.00
_cell.angle_gamma   90.00
#
_symmetry.space_group_name_H-M   'P 1'
#
loop_
_entity.id
_entity.type
_entity.pdbx_description
1 polymer ?
#
loop_
_entity_poly.entity_id
_entity_poly.type
_entity_poly.pdbx_seq_one_letter_code
_entity_poly.pdbx_strand_id
1 'polypeptide(L)'
;MMATQTLSLKGRALRLLSGREYSRAELERRLQPFEEAPGALATVLDELQAKDFISEQRVLESVIHRRAAKLGASRIRQELQAKGLEPEAVAQAVEQLRASEVERAREVWRKKFGAPAADAAERAKHMRFLATRGFGGDAIRKVLSGAFED
;
A
#
# COMPACT_ATOMS: atom_id res chain seq x y z
N MET A 1 32.49 32.39 0.53
CA MET A 1 31.57 31.52 1.23
C MET A 1 30.33 31.29 0.36
N MET A 2 30.09 30.06 0.00
CA MET A 2 28.92 29.77 -0.82
C MET A 2 27.68 29.61 0.05
N ALA A 3 26.65 30.39 -0.25
CA ALA A 3 25.39 30.26 0.44
C ALA A 3 24.74 28.91 0.07
N THR A 4 24.29 28.18 1.06
CA THR A 4 23.53 26.96 0.81
C THR A 4 22.19 27.35 0.20
N GLN A 5 21.93 26.92 -1.03
CA GLN A 5 20.65 27.19 -1.66
C GLN A 5 19.58 26.31 -1.04
N THR A 6 18.56 26.94 -0.48
CA THR A 6 17.40 26.24 0.05
C THR A 6 16.48 25.88 -1.12
N LEU A 7 16.10 24.63 -1.21
CA LEU A 7 15.14 24.21 -2.22
C LEU A 7 13.78 24.84 -1.97
N SER A 8 13.11 25.25 -3.05
CA SER A 8 11.72 25.71 -2.98
C SER A 8 10.81 24.54 -2.63
N LEU A 9 9.56 24.84 -2.24
CA LEU A 9 8.56 23.80 -2.03
C LEU A 9 8.43 22.91 -3.26
N LYS A 10 8.36 23.51 -4.45
CA LYS A 10 8.27 22.76 -5.70
C LYS A 10 9.50 21.88 -5.90
N GLY A 11 10.69 22.42 -5.66
CA GLY A 11 11.93 21.67 -5.77
C GLY A 11 11.98 20.49 -4.81
N ARG A 12 11.53 20.69 -3.57
CA ARG A 12 11.46 19.61 -2.58
C ARG A 12 10.47 18.52 -3.01
N ALA A 13 9.29 18.92 -3.50
CA ALA A 13 8.29 17.97 -3.97
C ALA A 13 8.80 17.14 -5.15
N LEU A 14 9.42 17.80 -6.13
CA LEU A 14 9.96 17.12 -7.31
C LEU A 14 11.09 16.16 -6.93
N ARG A 15 11.90 16.52 -5.95
CA ARG A 15 12.96 15.65 -5.45
C ARG A 15 12.39 14.36 -4.86
N LEU A 16 11.34 14.49 -4.04
CA LEU A 16 10.66 13.31 -3.49
C LEU A 16 10.05 12.46 -4.59
N LEU A 17 9.34 13.08 -5.52
CA LEU A 17 8.66 12.40 -6.63
C LEU A 17 9.63 11.72 -7.59
N SER A 18 10.89 12.16 -7.65
CA SER A 18 11.90 11.49 -8.47
C SER A 18 12.30 10.14 -7.91
N GLY A 19 12.09 9.92 -6.61
CA GLY A 19 12.46 8.66 -5.95
C GLY A 19 11.37 7.60 -5.95
N ARG A 20 10.12 8.02 -5.83
CA ARG A 20 8.96 7.13 -5.87
C ARG A 20 7.68 7.92 -6.05
N GLU A 21 6.56 7.23 -6.22
CA GLU A 21 5.26 7.88 -6.22
C GLU A 21 4.89 8.31 -4.80
N TYR A 22 4.34 9.51 -4.67
CA TYR A 22 3.81 10.05 -3.42
C TYR A 22 2.38 10.52 -3.64
N SER A 23 1.51 10.25 -2.68
CA SER A 23 0.18 10.84 -2.71
C SER A 23 0.26 12.31 -2.31
N ARG A 24 -0.76 13.08 -2.66
CA ARG A 24 -0.84 14.48 -2.24
C ARG A 24 -0.79 14.60 -0.71
N ALA A 25 -1.52 13.75 0.00
CA ALA A 25 -1.53 13.77 1.46
C ALA A 25 -0.14 13.50 2.06
N GLU A 26 0.62 12.58 1.46
CA GLU A 26 1.99 12.33 1.88
C GLU A 26 2.88 13.56 1.70
N LEU A 27 2.76 14.21 0.56
CA LEU A 27 3.54 15.42 0.27
C LEU A 27 3.15 16.57 1.21
N GLU A 28 1.87 16.72 1.50
CA GLU A 28 1.40 17.73 2.45
C GLU A 28 2.06 17.53 3.81
N ARG A 29 2.06 16.31 4.33
CA ARG A 29 2.68 16.01 5.62
C ARG A 29 4.19 16.25 5.63
N ARG A 30 4.86 15.86 4.56
CA ARG A 30 6.31 16.00 4.44
C ARG A 30 6.75 17.43 4.27
N LEU A 31 5.98 18.24 3.54
CA LEU A 31 6.38 19.56 3.13
C LEU A 31 5.79 20.67 3.98
N GLN A 32 4.80 20.36 4.82
CA GLN A 32 4.18 21.35 5.70
C GLN A 32 5.19 22.16 6.52
N PRO A 33 6.25 21.53 7.10
CA PRO A 33 7.24 22.30 7.87
C PRO A 33 8.02 23.33 7.06
N PHE A 34 8.01 23.24 5.74
CA PHE A 34 8.74 24.14 4.84
C PHE A 34 7.87 25.21 4.22
N GLU A 35 6.58 25.22 4.54
CA GLU A 35 5.67 26.24 4.04
C GLU A 35 5.93 27.57 4.74
N GLU A 36 6.28 28.61 3.97
CA GLU A 36 6.58 29.93 4.52
C GLU A 36 5.37 30.86 4.55
N ALA A 37 4.41 30.64 3.66
CA ALA A 37 3.22 31.46 3.58
C ALA A 37 1.98 30.56 3.49
N PRO A 38 0.87 30.93 4.15
CA PRO A 38 -0.36 30.15 4.06
C PRO A 38 -0.80 29.95 2.62
N GLY A 39 -1.11 28.72 2.25
CA GLY A 39 -1.58 28.38 0.91
C GLY A 39 -0.49 28.12 -0.11
N ALA A 40 0.77 28.43 0.18
CA ALA A 40 1.86 28.21 -0.77
C ALA A 40 2.04 26.75 -1.14
N LEU A 41 1.91 25.86 -0.17
CA LEU A 41 2.04 24.42 -0.42
C LEU A 41 0.89 23.90 -1.29
N ALA A 42 -0.35 24.29 -0.99
CA ALA A 42 -1.50 23.89 -1.79
C ALA A 42 -1.36 24.32 -3.26
N THR A 43 -0.87 25.54 -3.49
CA THR A 43 -0.64 26.05 -4.83
C THR A 43 0.37 25.20 -5.61
N VAL A 44 1.47 24.84 -4.97
CA VAL A 44 2.50 24.01 -5.58
C VAL A 44 1.94 22.61 -5.89
N LEU A 45 1.22 22.00 -4.95
CA LEU A 45 0.67 20.67 -5.15
C LEU A 45 -0.41 20.66 -6.22
N ASP A 46 -1.23 21.71 -6.30
CA ASP A 46 -2.22 21.85 -7.38
C ASP A 46 -1.54 21.86 -8.75
N GLU A 47 -0.45 22.61 -8.87
CA GLU A 47 0.31 22.69 -10.13
C GLU A 47 0.89 21.32 -10.49
N LEU A 48 1.51 20.64 -9.53
CA LEU A 48 2.12 19.35 -9.79
C LEU A 48 1.08 18.28 -10.12
N GLN A 49 -0.08 18.36 -9.51
CA GLN A 49 -1.18 17.47 -9.82
C GLN A 49 -1.74 17.71 -11.20
N ALA A 50 -1.91 18.99 -11.57
CA ALA A 50 -2.39 19.35 -12.91
C ALA A 50 -1.43 18.91 -14.01
N LYS A 51 -0.13 18.89 -13.73
CA LYS A 51 0.90 18.44 -14.66
C LYS A 51 1.20 16.95 -14.58
N ASP A 52 0.41 16.23 -13.79
CA ASP A 52 0.50 14.78 -13.64
C ASP A 52 1.79 14.28 -12.97
N PHE A 53 2.50 15.13 -12.24
CA PHE A 53 3.60 14.70 -11.37
C PHE A 53 3.07 13.99 -10.14
N ILE A 54 1.86 14.34 -9.69
CA ILE A 54 1.15 13.65 -8.62
C ILE A 54 -0.04 12.95 -9.25
N SER A 55 -0.14 11.64 -9.08
CA SER A 55 -1.25 10.86 -9.61
C SER A 55 -1.68 9.82 -8.59
N GLU A 56 -2.90 9.94 -8.09
CA GLU A 56 -3.47 8.99 -7.14
C GLU A 56 -3.54 7.58 -7.76
N GLN A 57 -3.84 7.49 -9.04
CA GLN A 57 -3.91 6.21 -9.74
C GLN A 57 -2.55 5.51 -9.75
N ARG A 58 -1.48 6.25 -10.04
CA ARG A 58 -0.13 5.66 -10.02
C ARG A 58 0.30 5.26 -8.62
N VAL A 59 -0.06 6.04 -7.60
CA VAL A 59 0.22 5.68 -6.20
C VAL A 59 -0.46 4.35 -5.86
N LEU A 60 -1.74 4.25 -6.20
CA LEU A 60 -2.54 3.05 -5.95
C LEU A 60 -1.93 1.83 -6.65
N GLU A 61 -1.61 1.95 -7.92
CA GLU A 61 -0.99 0.87 -8.70
C GLU A 61 0.37 0.47 -8.13
N SER A 62 1.15 1.43 -7.69
CA SER A 62 2.47 1.19 -7.09
C SER A 62 2.36 0.37 -5.81
N VAL A 63 1.41 0.71 -4.94
CA VAL A 63 1.20 -0.03 -3.69
C VAL A 63 0.77 -1.46 -3.99
N ILE A 64 -0.21 -1.62 -4.88
CA ILE A 64 -0.71 -2.95 -5.25
C ILE A 64 0.42 -3.79 -5.85
N HIS A 65 1.17 -3.22 -6.78
CA HIS A 65 2.29 -3.92 -7.42
C HIS A 65 3.31 -4.44 -6.40
N ARG A 66 3.64 -3.63 -5.40
CA ARG A 66 4.64 -3.99 -4.39
C ARG A 66 4.12 -4.96 -3.33
N ARG A 67 2.82 -4.91 -3.03
CA ARG A 67 2.26 -5.59 -1.85
C ARG A 67 1.39 -6.80 -2.15
N ALA A 68 0.79 -6.89 -3.34
CA ALA A 68 -0.21 -7.93 -3.64
C ALA A 68 0.32 -9.35 -3.48
N ALA A 69 1.60 -9.59 -3.80
CA ALA A 69 2.20 -10.91 -3.68
C ALA A 69 2.47 -11.35 -2.23
N LYS A 70 2.44 -10.41 -1.28
CA LYS A 70 2.85 -10.67 0.10
C LYS A 70 1.75 -10.41 1.13
N LEU A 71 0.80 -9.54 0.82
CA LEU A 71 -0.19 -9.06 1.78
C LEU A 71 -1.60 -9.27 1.28
N GLY A 72 -2.52 -9.43 2.23
CA GLY A 72 -3.95 -9.52 1.94
C GLY A 72 -4.58 -8.15 1.74
N ALA A 73 -5.80 -8.16 1.22
CA ALA A 73 -6.54 -6.94 0.90
C ALA A 73 -6.70 -6.00 2.10
N SER A 74 -6.88 -6.54 3.30
CA SER A 74 -7.07 -5.73 4.50
C SER A 74 -5.85 -4.88 4.83
N ARG A 75 -4.65 -5.44 4.75
CA ARG A 75 -3.40 -4.71 5.00
C ARG A 75 -3.13 -3.68 3.90
N ILE A 76 -3.39 -4.06 2.65
CA ILE A 76 -3.21 -3.13 1.52
C ILE A 76 -4.18 -1.97 1.65
N ARG A 77 -5.45 -2.23 2.02
CA ARG A 77 -6.42 -1.16 2.26
C ARG A 77 -5.94 -0.17 3.31
N GLN A 78 -5.37 -0.66 4.42
CA GLN A 78 -4.84 0.21 5.46
C GLN A 78 -3.74 1.12 4.93
N GLU A 79 -2.84 0.59 4.12
CA GLU A 79 -1.78 1.40 3.52
C GLU A 79 -2.34 2.45 2.57
N LEU A 80 -3.30 2.08 1.72
CA LEU A 80 -3.93 3.02 0.79
C LEU A 80 -4.68 4.13 1.54
N GLN A 81 -5.40 3.78 2.60
CA GLN A 81 -6.11 4.77 3.44
C GLN A 81 -5.13 5.70 4.13
N ALA A 82 -4.01 5.18 4.63
CA ALA A 82 -3.00 6.00 5.29
C ALA A 82 -2.36 7.01 4.33
N LYS A 83 -2.36 6.72 3.04
CA LYS A 83 -1.87 7.65 2.02
C LYS A 83 -2.91 8.69 1.62
N GLY A 84 -4.11 8.64 2.18
CA GLY A 84 -5.16 9.62 1.93
C GLY A 84 -5.76 9.56 0.53
N LEU A 85 -5.76 8.39 -0.08
CA LEU A 85 -6.35 8.22 -1.41
C LEU A 85 -7.87 8.26 -1.35
N GLU A 86 -8.50 8.55 -2.48
CA GLU A 86 -9.94 8.65 -2.61
C GLU A 86 -10.61 7.37 -2.13
N PRO A 87 -11.57 7.43 -1.16
CA PRO A 87 -12.18 6.24 -0.60
C PRO A 87 -12.83 5.31 -1.62
N GLU A 88 -13.45 5.86 -2.66
CA GLU A 88 -14.08 5.04 -3.70
C GLU A 88 -13.05 4.28 -4.52
N ALA A 89 -11.94 4.93 -4.87
CA ALA A 89 -10.85 4.26 -5.59
C ALA A 89 -10.23 3.16 -4.74
N VAL A 90 -10.07 3.39 -3.44
CA VAL A 90 -9.57 2.38 -2.51
C VAL A 90 -10.55 1.20 -2.45
N ALA A 91 -11.85 1.46 -2.35
CA ALA A 91 -12.86 0.41 -2.28
C ALA A 91 -12.84 -0.47 -3.52
N GLN A 92 -12.74 0.13 -4.70
CA GLN A 92 -12.67 -0.62 -5.96
C GLN A 92 -11.42 -1.48 -6.04
N ALA A 93 -10.28 -0.94 -5.63
CA ALA A 93 -9.02 -1.68 -5.62
C ALA A 93 -9.08 -2.87 -4.65
N VAL A 94 -9.66 -2.67 -3.47
CA VAL A 94 -9.83 -3.71 -2.47
C VAL A 94 -10.71 -4.84 -3.00
N GLU A 95 -11.80 -4.49 -3.70
CA GLU A 95 -12.68 -5.49 -4.28
C GLU A 95 -11.96 -6.35 -5.31
N GLN A 96 -11.15 -5.75 -6.16
CA GLN A 96 -10.33 -6.49 -7.12
C GLN A 96 -9.30 -7.38 -6.43
N LEU A 97 -8.69 -6.89 -5.36
CA LEU A 97 -7.75 -7.69 -4.57
C LEU A 97 -8.42 -8.90 -3.92
N ARG A 98 -9.67 -8.76 -3.49
CA ARG A 98 -10.43 -9.86 -2.89
C ARG A 98 -10.71 -10.98 -3.89
N ALA A 99 -10.89 -10.66 -5.15
CA ALA A 99 -11.12 -11.65 -6.19
C ALA A 99 -9.95 -12.63 -6.34
N SER A 100 -8.71 -12.19 -6.05
CA SER A 100 -7.51 -13.04 -6.12
C SER A 100 -6.97 -13.44 -4.75
N GLU A 101 -7.68 -13.13 -3.67
CA GLU A 101 -7.12 -13.26 -2.33
C GLU A 101 -6.80 -14.71 -1.93
N VAL A 102 -7.67 -15.64 -2.26
CA VAL A 102 -7.44 -17.06 -1.93
C VAL A 102 -6.16 -17.57 -2.58
N GLU A 103 -5.98 -17.28 -3.87
CA GLU A 103 -4.80 -17.71 -4.61
C GLU A 103 -3.53 -17.06 -4.07
N ARG A 104 -3.59 -15.76 -3.75
CA ARG A 104 -2.44 -15.05 -3.19
C ARG A 104 -2.11 -15.56 -1.79
N ALA A 105 -3.12 -15.82 -0.97
CA ALA A 105 -2.92 -16.41 0.36
C ALA A 105 -2.31 -17.80 0.26
N ARG A 106 -2.76 -18.62 -0.70
CA ARG A 106 -2.22 -19.96 -0.93
C ARG A 106 -0.75 -19.91 -1.29
N GLU A 107 -0.37 -18.98 -2.16
CA GLU A 107 1.02 -18.82 -2.57
C GLU A 107 1.91 -18.39 -1.39
N VAL A 108 1.42 -17.44 -0.58
CA VAL A 108 2.13 -16.99 0.62
C VAL A 108 2.30 -18.16 1.61
N TRP A 109 1.22 -18.91 1.82
CA TRP A 109 1.24 -20.09 2.69
C TRP A 109 2.23 -21.15 2.18
N ARG A 110 2.19 -21.43 0.87
CA ARG A 110 3.06 -22.43 0.27
C ARG A 110 4.54 -22.10 0.45
N LYS A 111 4.90 -20.83 0.24
CA LYS A 111 6.29 -20.40 0.39
C LYS A 111 6.76 -20.45 1.83
N LYS A 112 5.86 -20.21 2.78
CA LYS A 112 6.23 -20.18 4.20
C LYS A 112 6.24 -21.56 4.84
N PHE A 113 5.21 -22.35 4.60
CA PHE A 113 5.02 -23.64 5.25
C PHE A 113 5.18 -24.83 4.30
N GLY A 114 4.53 -24.78 3.17
CA GLY A 114 4.68 -25.77 2.11
C GLY A 114 4.03 -27.14 2.37
N ALA A 115 3.56 -27.39 3.59
CA ALA A 115 2.94 -28.66 3.96
C ALA A 115 1.79 -28.41 4.93
N PRO A 116 0.74 -29.25 4.93
CA PRO A 116 -0.37 -29.12 5.87
C PRO A 116 0.09 -29.20 7.31
N ALA A 117 -0.63 -28.50 8.19
CA ALA A 117 -0.35 -28.51 9.62
C ALA A 117 -0.56 -29.92 10.19
N ALA A 118 0.37 -30.37 11.05
CA ALA A 118 0.31 -31.70 11.62
C ALA A 118 -0.71 -31.83 12.76
N ASP A 119 -1.02 -30.71 13.42
CA ASP A 119 -1.95 -30.68 14.55
C ASP A 119 -2.63 -29.32 14.68
N ALA A 120 -3.50 -29.18 15.68
CA ALA A 120 -4.26 -27.96 15.90
C ALA A 120 -3.37 -26.76 16.26
N ALA A 121 -2.28 -26.99 17.00
CA ALA A 121 -1.36 -25.92 17.37
C ALA A 121 -0.65 -25.35 16.13
N GLU A 122 -0.20 -26.23 15.26
CA GLU A 122 0.43 -25.83 14.01
C GLU A 122 -0.55 -25.15 13.06
N ARG A 123 -1.78 -25.65 12.99
CA ARG A 123 -2.83 -25.03 12.21
C ARG A 123 -3.10 -23.60 12.68
N ALA A 124 -3.15 -23.39 14.00
CA ALA A 124 -3.32 -22.04 14.57
C ALA A 124 -2.17 -21.13 14.19
N LYS A 125 -0.95 -21.66 14.13
CA LYS A 125 0.23 -20.92 13.70
C LYS A 125 0.10 -20.47 12.23
N HIS A 126 -0.34 -21.35 11.34
CA HIS A 126 -0.58 -21.02 9.95
C HIS A 126 -1.64 -19.94 9.82
N MET A 127 -2.73 -20.07 10.58
CA MET A 127 -3.81 -19.08 10.58
C MET A 127 -3.34 -17.71 11.01
N ARG A 128 -2.60 -17.63 12.11
CA ARG A 128 -2.07 -16.37 12.62
C ARG A 128 -1.11 -15.71 11.63
N PHE A 129 -0.28 -16.50 10.99
CA PHE A 129 0.64 -15.98 10.00
C PHE A 129 -0.11 -15.29 8.85
N LEU A 130 -1.12 -15.96 8.30
CA LEU A 130 -1.90 -15.39 7.20
C LEU A 130 -2.75 -14.19 7.65
N ALA A 131 -3.32 -14.25 8.84
CA ALA A 131 -4.11 -13.15 9.39
C ALA A 131 -3.23 -11.90 9.61
N THR A 132 -2.02 -12.08 10.11
CA THR A 132 -1.07 -10.99 10.31
C THR A 132 -0.69 -10.32 8.99
N ARG A 133 -0.68 -11.07 7.90
CA ARG A 133 -0.44 -10.55 6.56
C ARG A 133 -1.65 -9.86 5.95
N GLY A 134 -2.77 -9.85 6.65
CA GLY A 134 -3.98 -9.14 6.23
C GLY A 134 -4.94 -9.94 5.38
N PHE A 135 -4.77 -11.26 5.28
CA PHE A 135 -5.70 -12.11 4.58
C PHE A 135 -6.96 -12.33 5.41
N GLY A 136 -8.13 -12.36 4.75
CA GLY A 136 -9.41 -12.53 5.43
C GLY A 136 -9.64 -13.96 5.89
N GLY A 137 -10.52 -14.12 6.90
CA GLY A 137 -10.82 -15.41 7.48
C GLY A 137 -11.34 -16.44 6.48
N ASP A 138 -12.15 -16.00 5.53
CA ASP A 138 -12.67 -16.90 4.47
C ASP A 138 -11.54 -17.43 3.59
N ALA A 139 -10.63 -16.55 3.18
CA ALA A 139 -9.50 -16.95 2.36
C ALA A 139 -8.58 -17.91 3.13
N ILE A 140 -8.32 -17.61 4.41
CA ILE A 140 -7.50 -18.46 5.26
C ILE A 140 -8.11 -19.85 5.38
N ARG A 141 -9.42 -19.93 5.64
CA ARG A 141 -10.09 -21.23 5.77
C ARG A 141 -10.00 -22.03 4.48
N LYS A 142 -10.18 -21.39 3.35
CA LYS A 142 -10.10 -22.05 2.04
C LYS A 142 -8.69 -22.56 1.76
N VAL A 143 -7.67 -21.77 2.09
CA VAL A 143 -6.28 -22.19 1.90
C VAL A 143 -5.96 -23.39 2.76
N LEU A 144 -6.31 -23.34 4.04
CA LEU A 144 -5.98 -24.43 4.98
C LEU A 144 -6.78 -25.69 4.70
N SER A 145 -8.03 -25.56 4.25
CA SER A 145 -8.84 -26.73 3.84
C SER A 145 -8.32 -27.33 2.54
N GLY A 146 -8.02 -26.49 1.55
CA GLY A 146 -7.51 -26.96 0.26
C GLY A 146 -6.11 -27.52 0.30
N ALA A 147 -5.36 -27.28 1.37
CA ALA A 147 -4.00 -27.78 1.52
C ALA A 147 -3.95 -29.32 1.57
N PHE A 148 -5.08 -29.97 1.78
CA PHE A 148 -5.18 -31.43 1.84
C PHE A 148 -5.75 -32.04 0.56
N GLU A 149 -6.12 -31.26 -0.42
CA GLU A 149 -6.84 -31.73 -1.60
C GLU A 149 -5.96 -32.02 -2.83
N ASP A 150 -4.69 -31.83 -2.69
CA ASP A 150 -3.77 -32.12 -3.79
C ASP A 150 -2.75 -33.16 -3.42
#